data_c7f2a32fce57cb2571a7f518f5606e11
#
_entry.id   c7f2a32fce57cb2571a7f518f5606e11
#
_cell.length_a   1.000
_cell.length_b   1.000
_cell.length_c   1.000
_cell.angle_alpha   90.00
_cell.angle_beta   90.00
_cell.angle_gamma   90.00
#
_symmetry.space_group_name_H-M   'P 1'
#
loop_
_entity.id
_entity.type
_entity.pdbx_description
1 polymer ?
#
loop_
_entity_poly.entity_id
_entity_poly.type
_entity_poly.pdbx_seq_one_letter_code
_entity_poly.pdbx_strand_id
1 'polypeptide(L)'
;RTYQEIGVRESHHPLSHHQYIPEKIELQSKINTYHMTMFRDYLNRLQATPDGDGSLLDHTMLLYGCGMSDSNAHSPLNIPVFVVGGPSVNIKGGRHLKYENDPPLANLMVTLIDKLGVPVEDLGNSDARLKNISTLANV
;
A
#
# COMPACT_ATOMS: atom_id res chain seq x y z
N ARG A 1 -18.33 7.55 -7.34
CA ARG A 1 -19.04 6.55 -6.55
C ARG A 1 -19.37 7.12 -5.18
N THR A 2 -20.56 6.81 -4.65
CA THR A 2 -20.99 7.03 -3.26
C THR A 2 -20.89 5.71 -2.49
N TYR A 3 -20.91 5.78 -1.16
CA TYR A 3 -20.72 4.63 -0.25
C TYR A 3 -21.89 4.60 0.76
N GLN A 4 -23.10 4.48 0.24
CA GLN A 4 -24.33 4.53 1.05
C GLN A 4 -24.39 3.39 2.07
N GLU A 5 -23.80 2.25 1.75
CA GLU A 5 -23.67 1.06 2.60
C GLU A 5 -22.90 1.31 3.92
N ILE A 6 -22.09 2.37 3.97
CA ILE A 6 -21.37 2.80 5.18
C ILE A 6 -21.82 4.20 5.66
N GLY A 7 -22.98 4.65 5.17
CA GLY A 7 -23.56 5.93 5.57
C GLY A 7 -22.95 7.17 4.92
N VAL A 8 -22.12 7.02 3.85
CA VAL A 8 -21.52 8.13 3.12
C VAL A 8 -22.26 8.35 1.82
N ARG A 9 -23.03 9.44 1.76
CA ARG A 9 -23.86 9.81 0.60
C ARG A 9 -23.11 10.63 -0.44
N GLU A 10 -22.06 11.33 -0.03
CA GLU A 10 -21.22 12.13 -0.92
C GLU A 10 -20.30 11.24 -1.75
N SER A 11 -19.91 11.73 -2.93
CA SER A 11 -18.96 11.04 -3.78
C SER A 11 -17.54 11.15 -3.23
N HIS A 12 -16.73 10.11 -3.44
CA HIS A 12 -15.36 10.04 -2.95
C HIS A 12 -14.51 11.24 -3.40
N HIS A 13 -14.54 11.60 -4.69
CA HIS A 13 -13.70 12.69 -5.20
C HIS A 13 -14.02 14.05 -4.57
N PRO A 14 -15.29 14.53 -4.46
CA PRO A 14 -15.58 15.74 -3.71
C PRO A 14 -15.16 15.68 -2.24
N LEU A 15 -15.25 14.54 -1.58
CA LEU A 15 -14.76 14.36 -0.21
C LEU A 15 -13.25 14.41 -0.11
N SER A 16 -12.52 13.94 -1.13
CA SER A 16 -11.06 14.05 -1.14
C SER A 16 -10.57 15.51 -1.18
N HIS A 17 -11.41 16.44 -1.65
CA HIS A 17 -11.20 17.89 -1.56
C HIS A 17 -11.89 18.47 -0.32
N HIS A 18 -11.58 17.94 0.84
CA HIS A 18 -12.27 18.20 2.11
C HIS A 18 -12.05 19.60 2.68
N GLN A 19 -11.16 20.41 2.11
CA GLN A 19 -10.86 21.78 2.58
C GLN A 19 -10.53 21.86 4.09
N TYR A 20 -10.00 20.78 4.65
CA TYR A 20 -9.71 20.61 6.08
C TYR A 20 -10.93 20.74 6.99
N ILE A 21 -12.14 20.54 6.46
CA ILE A 21 -13.39 20.50 7.22
C ILE A 21 -13.48 19.16 7.96
N PRO A 22 -13.54 19.16 9.31
CA PRO A 22 -13.49 17.94 10.12
C PRO A 22 -14.51 16.87 9.72
N GLU A 23 -15.75 17.28 9.44
CA GLU A 23 -16.84 16.37 9.08
C GLU A 23 -16.56 15.66 7.75
N LYS A 24 -15.95 16.35 6.77
CA LYS A 24 -15.57 15.75 5.50
C LYS A 24 -14.39 14.80 5.65
N ILE A 25 -13.42 15.16 6.51
CA ILE A 25 -12.27 14.29 6.84
C ILE A 25 -12.79 13.00 7.50
N GLU A 26 -13.77 13.08 8.40
CA GLU A 26 -14.38 11.92 9.02
C GLU A 26 -15.05 11.02 7.97
N LEU A 27 -15.82 11.59 7.04
CA LEU A 27 -16.46 10.83 5.96
C LEU A 27 -15.40 10.17 5.03
N GLN A 28 -14.33 10.91 4.70
CA GLN A 28 -13.21 10.37 3.93
C GLN A 28 -12.54 9.21 4.67
N SER A 29 -12.33 9.34 5.98
CA SER A 29 -11.76 8.28 6.83
C SER A 29 -12.63 7.02 6.85
N LYS A 30 -13.97 7.17 6.88
CA LYS A 30 -14.90 6.02 6.77
C LYS A 30 -14.73 5.28 5.45
N ILE A 31 -14.56 6.01 4.34
CA ILE A 31 -14.31 5.39 3.03
C ILE A 31 -12.97 4.65 3.03
N ASN A 32 -11.91 5.26 3.56
CA ASN A 32 -10.59 4.62 3.63
C ASN A 32 -10.63 3.35 4.49
N THR A 33 -11.32 3.39 5.63
CA THR A 33 -11.53 2.22 6.49
C THR A 33 -12.29 1.12 5.76
N TYR A 34 -13.32 1.47 5.00
CA TYR A 34 -14.06 0.51 4.18
C TYR A 34 -13.17 -0.15 3.12
N HIS A 35 -12.34 0.62 2.42
CA HIS A 35 -11.38 0.07 1.46
C HIS A 35 -10.38 -0.88 2.12
N MET A 36 -9.88 -0.54 3.32
CA MET A 36 -9.00 -1.43 4.09
C MET A 36 -9.69 -2.72 4.52
N THR A 37 -10.99 -2.66 4.83
CA THR A 37 -11.78 -3.87 5.12
C THR A 37 -11.87 -4.78 3.89
N MET A 38 -12.13 -4.21 2.72
CA MET A 38 -12.15 -4.98 1.47
C MET A 38 -10.78 -5.57 1.13
N PHE A 39 -9.70 -4.82 1.36
CA PHE A 39 -8.33 -5.33 1.16
C PHE A 39 -8.02 -6.48 2.11
N ARG A 40 -8.39 -6.37 3.40
CA ARG A 40 -8.28 -7.47 4.35
C ARG A 40 -9.04 -8.72 3.88
N ASP A 41 -10.27 -8.55 3.41
CA ASP A 41 -11.09 -9.68 2.95
C ASP A 41 -10.51 -10.32 1.68
N TYR A 42 -9.86 -9.53 0.82
CA TYR A 42 -9.10 -10.04 -0.31
C TYR A 42 -7.90 -10.89 0.16
N LEU A 43 -7.10 -10.39 1.12
CA LEU A 43 -5.98 -11.15 1.68
C LEU A 43 -6.45 -12.46 2.34
N ASN A 44 -7.56 -12.44 3.07
CA ASN A 44 -8.13 -13.64 3.67
C ASN A 44 -8.51 -14.70 2.63
N ARG A 45 -9.03 -14.27 1.47
CA ARG A 45 -9.32 -15.19 0.36
C ARG A 45 -8.05 -15.77 -0.25
N LEU A 46 -7.02 -14.99 -0.44
CA LEU A 46 -5.72 -15.49 -0.91
C LEU A 46 -5.13 -16.50 0.07
N GLN A 47 -5.20 -16.20 1.36
CA GLN A 47 -4.71 -17.10 2.42
C GLN A 47 -5.52 -18.41 2.48
N ALA A 48 -6.82 -18.37 2.19
CA ALA A 48 -7.69 -19.55 2.18
C ALA A 48 -7.62 -20.35 0.87
N THR A 49 -6.95 -19.86 -0.16
CA THR A 49 -6.84 -20.52 -1.45
C THR A 49 -5.56 -21.36 -1.48
N PRO A 50 -5.65 -22.71 -1.56
CA PRO A 50 -4.47 -23.56 -1.68
C PRO A 50 -3.69 -23.29 -2.97
N ASP A 51 -2.36 -23.28 -2.88
CA ASP A 51 -1.47 -23.17 -4.02
C ASP A 51 -0.16 -23.92 -3.74
N GLY A 52 0.04 -25.04 -4.40
CA GLY A 52 1.21 -25.89 -4.20
C GLY A 52 1.37 -26.38 -2.76
N ASP A 53 2.47 -26.00 -2.12
CA ASP A 53 2.84 -26.34 -0.75
C ASP A 53 2.36 -25.33 0.31
N GLY A 54 1.55 -24.36 -0.11
CA GLY A 54 1.04 -23.30 0.77
C GLY A 54 -0.30 -22.73 0.31
N SER A 55 -0.50 -21.47 0.60
CA SER A 55 -1.61 -20.67 0.12
C SER A 55 -1.19 -19.76 -1.03
N LEU A 56 -2.15 -19.29 -1.80
CA LEU A 56 -1.90 -18.31 -2.85
C LEU A 56 -1.25 -17.02 -2.30
N LEU A 57 -1.52 -16.67 -1.05
CA LEU A 57 -0.87 -15.54 -0.39
C LEU A 57 0.62 -15.79 -0.15
N ASP A 58 1.02 -17.03 0.16
CA ASP A 58 2.42 -17.38 0.40
C ASP A 58 3.28 -17.22 -0.85
N HIS A 59 2.67 -17.34 -2.03
CA HIS A 59 3.33 -17.22 -3.33
C HIS A 59 3.03 -15.90 -4.06
N THR A 60 2.41 -14.94 -3.37
CA THR A 60 2.00 -13.66 -3.97
C THR A 60 2.76 -12.50 -3.32
N MET A 61 3.07 -11.48 -4.11
CA MET A 61 3.52 -10.19 -3.64
C MET A 61 2.54 -9.11 -4.09
N LEU A 62 2.06 -8.32 -3.13
CA LEU A 62 1.08 -7.27 -3.36
C LEU A 62 1.62 -5.92 -2.90
N LEU A 63 1.36 -4.91 -3.70
CA LEU A 63 1.52 -3.51 -3.32
C LEU A 63 0.15 -2.85 -3.32
N TYR A 64 -0.25 -2.28 -2.18
CA TYR A 64 -1.49 -1.53 -2.02
C TYR A 64 -1.20 -0.15 -1.45
N GLY A 65 -1.74 0.89 -2.08
CA GLY A 65 -1.54 2.26 -1.63
C GLY A 65 -2.33 3.26 -2.45
N CYS A 66 -1.94 4.51 -2.33
CA CYS A 66 -2.53 5.63 -3.06
C CYS A 66 -1.43 6.52 -3.64
N GLY A 67 -1.80 7.40 -4.56
CA GLY A 67 -0.86 8.33 -5.18
C GLY A 67 -0.68 9.65 -4.43
N MET A 68 -1.41 9.85 -3.33
CA MET A 68 -1.38 11.09 -2.54
C MET A 68 -1.56 10.77 -1.07
N SER A 69 -0.79 11.41 -0.20
CA SER A 69 -0.94 11.34 1.26
C SER A 69 -2.01 12.32 1.75
N ASP A 70 -2.01 13.53 1.22
CA ASP A 70 -3.04 14.54 1.43
C ASP A 70 -3.75 14.81 0.10
N SER A 71 -4.96 14.30 -0.02
CA SER A 71 -5.75 14.41 -1.24
C SER A 71 -6.24 15.83 -1.50
N ASN A 72 -6.46 16.65 -0.44
CA ASN A 72 -6.89 18.03 -0.59
C ASN A 72 -5.78 18.92 -1.15
N ALA A 73 -4.56 18.73 -0.68
CA ALA A 73 -3.37 19.45 -1.14
C ALA A 73 -2.73 18.80 -2.38
N HIS A 74 -3.21 17.66 -2.84
CA HIS A 74 -2.57 16.83 -3.89
C HIS A 74 -1.10 16.50 -3.57
N SER A 75 -0.79 16.29 -2.28
CA SER A 75 0.57 16.04 -1.85
C SER A 75 1.01 14.61 -2.17
N PRO A 76 2.10 14.40 -2.91
CA PRO A 76 2.68 13.08 -3.15
C PRO A 76 3.73 12.69 -2.09
N LEU A 77 3.93 13.49 -1.04
CA LEU A 77 4.93 13.24 0.00
C LEU A 77 4.39 12.31 1.07
N ASN A 78 5.25 11.50 1.68
CA ASN A 78 4.88 10.57 2.76
C ASN A 78 3.71 9.65 2.41
N ILE A 79 3.70 9.09 1.20
CA ILE A 79 2.63 8.22 0.71
C ILE A 79 2.60 6.94 1.55
N PRO A 80 1.45 6.59 2.18
CA PRO A 80 1.30 5.33 2.85
C PRO A 80 1.10 4.19 1.84
N VAL A 81 1.93 3.16 1.96
CA VAL A 81 1.83 1.95 1.12
C VAL A 81 1.94 0.69 1.99
N PHE A 82 1.24 -0.36 1.60
CA PHE A 82 1.34 -1.68 2.19
C PHE A 82 2.01 -2.61 1.19
N VAL A 83 3.05 -3.31 1.65
CA VAL A 83 3.64 -4.42 0.92
C VAL A 83 3.28 -5.69 1.67
N VAL A 84 2.62 -6.60 0.99
CA VAL A 84 2.22 -7.91 1.52
C VAL A 84 2.86 -8.98 0.66
N GLY A 85 3.46 -9.97 1.30
CA GLY A 85 4.07 -11.08 0.58
C GLY A 85 4.39 -12.23 1.52
N GLY A 86 4.36 -13.43 0.96
CA GLY A 86 4.71 -14.64 1.67
C GLY A 86 6.21 -14.92 1.68
N PRO A 87 6.61 -16.06 2.27
CA PRO A 87 8.01 -16.48 2.35
C PRO A 87 8.71 -16.58 0.99
N SER A 88 7.99 -16.97 -0.06
CA SER A 88 8.52 -17.15 -1.42
C SER A 88 9.12 -15.89 -2.03
N VAL A 89 8.65 -14.70 -1.61
CA VAL A 89 9.13 -13.41 -2.10
C VAL A 89 10.06 -12.69 -1.12
N ASN A 90 10.44 -13.36 -0.04
CA ASN A 90 11.38 -12.86 0.96
C ASN A 90 11.04 -11.44 1.47
N ILE A 91 9.78 -11.24 1.87
CA ILE A 91 9.31 -10.02 2.50
C ILE A 91 8.97 -10.32 3.96
N LYS A 92 9.53 -9.54 4.88
CA LYS A 92 9.21 -9.65 6.30
C LYS A 92 8.11 -8.68 6.67
N GLY A 93 6.94 -9.21 7.00
CA GLY A 93 5.78 -8.45 7.42
C GLY A 93 5.80 -8.03 8.91
N GLY A 94 4.67 -7.48 9.37
CA GLY A 94 4.44 -7.13 10.77
C GLY A 94 5.17 -5.88 11.26
N ARG A 95 5.55 -4.96 10.36
CA ARG A 95 6.32 -3.77 10.73
C ARG A 95 5.91 -2.54 9.93
N HIS A 96 6.21 -1.38 10.48
CA HIS A 96 6.09 -0.08 9.82
C HIS A 96 7.50 0.46 9.56
N LEU A 97 7.79 0.77 8.30
CA LEU A 97 9.04 1.39 7.88
C LEU A 97 8.75 2.84 7.50
N LYS A 98 9.41 3.78 8.16
CA LYS A 98 9.43 5.17 7.77
C LYS A 98 10.82 5.48 7.24
N TYR A 99 10.89 6.02 6.03
CA TYR A 99 12.15 6.42 5.40
C TYR A 99 12.41 7.89 5.64
N GLU A 100 13.66 8.22 5.93
CA GLU A 100 14.15 9.58 5.95
C GLU A 100 14.46 10.04 4.52
N ASN A 101 14.49 11.35 4.31
CA ASN A 101 14.87 11.99 3.03
C ASN A 101 13.92 11.69 1.85
N ASP A 102 12.68 11.31 2.12
CA ASP A 102 11.61 11.14 1.13
C ASP A 102 12.07 10.41 -0.17
N PRO A 103 12.56 9.17 -0.10
CA PRO A 103 13.03 8.46 -1.28
C PRO A 103 11.90 8.29 -2.29
N PRO A 104 12.18 8.33 -3.60
CA PRO A 104 11.18 8.08 -4.62
C PRO A 104 10.43 6.77 -4.41
N LEU A 105 9.11 6.75 -4.59
CA LEU A 105 8.32 5.50 -4.53
C LEU A 105 8.83 4.48 -5.57
N ALA A 106 9.41 4.93 -6.65
CA ALA A 106 10.05 4.10 -7.66
C ALA A 106 11.18 3.22 -7.08
N ASN A 107 11.86 3.66 -6.01
CA ASN A 107 12.85 2.84 -5.29
C ASN A 107 12.21 1.60 -4.65
N LEU A 108 10.99 1.74 -4.11
CA LEU A 108 10.24 0.58 -3.65
C LEU A 108 9.89 -0.35 -4.82
N MET A 109 9.38 0.20 -5.91
CA MET A 109 8.94 -0.60 -7.06
C MET A 109 10.10 -1.39 -7.67
N VAL A 110 11.26 -0.77 -7.92
CA VAL A 110 12.43 -1.49 -8.44
C VAL A 110 12.94 -2.54 -7.46
N THR A 111 12.86 -2.28 -6.15
CA THR A 111 13.21 -3.27 -5.12
C THR A 111 12.27 -4.48 -5.13
N LEU A 112 10.97 -4.26 -5.35
CA LEU A 112 10.00 -5.34 -5.45
C LEU A 112 10.18 -6.16 -6.74
N ILE A 113 10.50 -5.52 -7.85
CA ILE A 113 10.80 -6.19 -9.13
C ILE A 113 12.04 -7.08 -9.00
N ASP A 114 13.10 -6.60 -8.32
CA ASP A 114 14.28 -7.41 -8.02
C ASP A 114 13.94 -8.69 -7.23
N LYS A 115 12.98 -8.59 -6.28
CA LYS A 115 12.52 -9.76 -5.49
C LYS A 115 11.77 -10.79 -6.33
N LEU A 116 11.20 -10.39 -7.45
CA LEU A 116 10.61 -11.31 -8.44
C LEU A 116 11.64 -11.93 -9.38
N GLY A 117 12.93 -11.61 -9.22
CA GLY A 117 14.00 -12.11 -10.07
C GLY A 117 14.01 -11.48 -11.46
N VAL A 118 13.36 -10.34 -11.64
CA VAL A 118 13.35 -9.60 -12.91
C VAL A 118 14.46 -8.54 -12.87
N PRO A 119 15.50 -8.67 -13.71
CA PRO A 119 16.59 -7.70 -13.71
C PRO A 119 16.15 -6.40 -14.39
N VAL A 120 16.01 -5.35 -13.60
CA VAL A 120 15.70 -3.99 -14.05
C VAL A 120 16.73 -3.05 -13.47
N GLU A 121 17.40 -2.26 -14.30
CA GLU A 121 18.43 -1.34 -13.84
C GLU A 121 17.82 -0.18 -13.05
N ASP A 122 16.82 0.46 -13.62
CA ASP A 122 16.05 1.54 -13.00
C ASP A 122 14.57 1.49 -13.40
N LEU A 123 13.75 2.31 -12.76
CA LEU A 123 12.34 2.50 -13.07
C LEU A 123 11.94 3.96 -12.78
N GLY A 124 11.55 4.70 -13.80
CA GLY A 124 11.11 6.09 -13.66
C GLY A 124 12.20 6.97 -13.04
N ASN A 125 11.94 7.50 -11.86
CA ASN A 125 12.88 8.33 -11.11
C ASN A 125 13.58 7.57 -9.96
N SER A 126 13.68 6.26 -10.05
CA SER A 126 14.42 5.49 -9.05
C SER A 126 15.91 5.84 -9.10
N ASP A 127 16.53 5.97 -7.94
CA ASP A 127 17.96 6.28 -7.77
C ASP A 127 18.67 5.27 -6.86
N ALA A 128 17.91 4.39 -6.23
CA ALA A 128 18.43 3.33 -5.35
C ALA A 128 17.41 2.20 -5.17
N ARG A 129 17.83 1.11 -4.50
CA ARG A 129 16.95 0.09 -3.93
C ARG A 129 16.71 0.38 -2.47
N LEU A 130 15.48 0.18 -2.00
CA LEU A 130 15.16 0.34 -0.59
C LEU A 130 15.79 -0.79 0.22
N LYS A 131 16.54 -0.42 1.25
CA LYS A 131 17.11 -1.36 2.23
C LYS A 131 16.03 -1.79 3.22
N ASN A 132 16.29 -2.92 3.89
CA ASN A 132 15.49 -3.39 5.05
C ASN A 132 14.07 -3.92 4.75
N ILE A 133 13.71 -4.16 3.49
CA ILE A 133 12.43 -4.80 3.17
C ILE A 133 12.46 -6.30 3.53
N SER A 134 13.60 -6.97 3.35
CA SER A 134 13.76 -8.42 3.61
C SER A 134 14.22 -8.75 5.03
N THR A 135 14.97 -7.85 5.67
CA THR A 135 15.53 -8.07 6.99
C THR A 135 15.01 -7.06 8.00
N LEU A 136 14.87 -7.46 9.27
CA LEU A 136 14.89 -6.47 10.33
C LEU A 136 16.32 -5.94 10.33
N ALA A 137 16.53 -4.73 9.83
CA ALA A 137 17.68 -3.98 10.27
C ALA A 137 17.53 -3.84 11.78
N ASN A 138 18.61 -4.07 12.50
CA ASN A 138 18.64 -3.89 13.94
C ASN A 138 17.98 -2.56 14.29
N VAL A 139 16.81 -2.64 14.93
CA VAL A 139 16.14 -1.51 15.53
C VAL A 139 16.91 -1.15 16.78
#